data_a6faacbc2d7dc5b861fd679c3072e1c2
#
_entry.id   a6faacbc2d7dc5b861fd679c3072e1c2
#
_cell.length_a   1.000
_cell.length_b   1.000
_cell.length_c   1.000
_cell.angle_alpha   90.00
_cell.angle_beta   90.00
_cell.angle_gamma   90.00
#
_symmetry.space_group_name_H-M   'P 1'
#
loop_
_entity.id
_entity.type
_entity.pdbx_description
1 polymer ?
#
loop_
_entity_poly.entity_id
_entity_poly.type
_entity_poly.pdbx_seq_one_letter_code
_entity_poly.pdbx_strand_id
1 'polypeptide(L)'
;MQYFPKKKLILPEGYFIDSLEIPSAKSINQLLASCSSDFYSNEKLLLAIQKSNFFFSILSKPKNKIHGFVRVTSDKGLNANLWNLCAESGKDQNLFYLVLLRLSLERINREMPG
;
A
#
# COMPACT_ATOMS: atom_id res chain seq x y z
N MET A 1 -3.64 -20.97 8.62
CA MET A 1 -4.26 -20.24 9.74
C MET A 1 -4.73 -18.87 9.29
N GLN A 2 -5.88 -18.46 9.74
CA GLN A 2 -6.48 -17.20 9.35
C GLN A 2 -6.36 -16.19 10.47
N TYR A 3 -5.64 -15.11 10.23
CA TYR A 3 -5.48 -14.02 11.18
C TYR A 3 -6.42 -12.86 10.90
N PHE A 4 -7.06 -12.87 9.74
CA PHE A 4 -8.00 -11.83 9.37
C PHE A 4 -9.40 -12.30 9.63
N PRO A 5 -10.30 -11.39 10.02
CA PRO A 5 -11.69 -11.75 10.14
C PRO A 5 -12.20 -12.30 8.81
N LYS A 6 -13.06 -13.31 8.87
CA LYS A 6 -13.69 -13.85 7.67
C LYS A 6 -14.57 -12.82 6.98
N LYS A 7 -14.87 -11.74 7.70
CA LYS A 7 -15.64 -10.63 7.18
C LYS A 7 -14.90 -9.95 6.04
N LYS A 8 -15.60 -9.72 4.96
CA LYS A 8 -15.04 -9.04 3.80
C LYS A 8 -14.72 -7.60 4.16
N LEU A 9 -13.51 -7.16 3.82
CA LEU A 9 -13.11 -5.78 3.97
C LEU A 9 -13.55 -5.00 2.73
N ILE A 10 -14.40 -3.99 2.94
CA ILE A 10 -14.96 -3.18 1.87
C ILE A 10 -14.56 -1.73 2.09
N LEU A 11 -13.96 -1.12 1.05
CA LEU A 11 -13.64 0.30 1.10
C LEU A 11 -14.92 1.14 1.05
N PRO A 12 -14.93 2.31 1.72
CA PRO A 12 -16.04 3.24 1.59
C PRO A 12 -16.24 3.68 0.14
N GLU A 13 -17.45 4.14 -0.17
CA GLU A 13 -17.77 4.65 -1.50
C GLU A 13 -16.81 5.76 -1.91
N GLY A 14 -16.40 5.75 -3.17
CA GLY A 14 -15.47 6.74 -3.70
C GLY A 14 -14.01 6.36 -3.60
N TYR A 15 -13.68 5.31 -2.84
CA TYR A 15 -12.31 4.83 -2.69
C TYR A 15 -12.10 3.58 -3.54
N PHE A 16 -10.90 3.43 -4.06
CA PHE A 16 -10.56 2.24 -4.85
C PHE A 16 -9.08 1.91 -4.71
N ILE A 17 -8.73 0.66 -5.04
CA ILE A 17 -7.36 0.17 -5.03
C ILE A 17 -6.77 0.28 -6.43
N ASP A 18 -5.53 0.75 -6.51
CA ASP A 18 -4.75 0.72 -7.72
C ASP A 18 -3.40 0.08 -7.45
N SER A 19 -2.97 -0.80 -8.35
CA SER A 19 -1.69 -1.48 -8.27
C SER A 19 -0.92 -1.41 -9.59
N LEU A 20 -1.38 -0.61 -10.53
CA LEU A 20 -0.81 -0.54 -11.88
C LEU A 20 -0.07 0.74 -12.15
N GLU A 21 -0.62 1.87 -11.73
CA GLU A 21 -0.06 3.18 -12.00
C GLU A 21 0.60 3.74 -10.75
N ILE A 22 1.90 4.04 -10.83
CA ILE A 22 2.64 4.58 -9.70
C ILE A 22 2.16 6.00 -9.41
N PRO A 23 1.67 6.30 -8.19
CA PRO A 23 1.33 7.67 -7.83
C PRO A 23 2.57 8.56 -7.85
N SER A 24 2.37 9.86 -7.89
CA SER A 24 3.51 10.77 -7.87
C SER A 24 4.30 10.61 -6.56
N ALA A 25 5.62 10.68 -6.66
CA ALA A 25 6.48 10.60 -5.49
C ALA A 25 6.15 11.71 -4.49
N LYS A 26 5.78 12.90 -5.00
CA LYS A 26 5.38 14.02 -4.15
C LYS A 26 4.15 13.65 -3.30
N SER A 27 3.13 13.05 -3.91
CA SER A 27 1.92 12.65 -3.18
C SER A 27 2.22 11.59 -2.15
N ILE A 28 3.05 10.61 -2.48
CA ILE A 28 3.44 9.56 -1.54
C ILE A 28 4.23 10.15 -0.38
N ASN A 29 5.20 11.04 -0.66
CA ASN A 29 5.97 11.70 0.40
C ASN A 29 5.08 12.53 1.32
N GLN A 30 4.06 13.21 0.78
CA GLN A 30 3.11 13.95 1.60
C GLN A 30 2.32 13.01 2.52
N LEU A 31 1.90 11.88 2.00
CA LEU A 31 1.21 10.87 2.81
C LEU A 31 2.13 10.32 3.90
N LEU A 32 3.36 9.95 3.56
CA LEU A 32 4.33 9.43 4.53
C LEU A 32 4.62 10.45 5.62
N ALA A 33 4.77 11.71 5.26
CA ALA A 33 5.02 12.78 6.24
C ALA A 33 3.88 12.93 7.23
N SER A 34 2.64 12.63 6.81
CA SER A 34 1.48 12.71 7.70
C SER A 34 1.35 11.50 8.63
N CYS A 35 1.99 10.38 8.31
CA CYS A 35 1.86 9.13 9.06
C CYS A 35 3.11 8.78 9.86
N SER A 36 4.26 9.23 9.40
CA SER A 36 5.54 8.92 10.02
C SER A 36 6.48 10.10 9.80
N SER A 37 7.67 10.02 10.38
CA SER A 37 8.68 11.04 10.18
C SER A 37 9.55 10.77 8.95
N ASP A 38 9.29 9.70 8.21
CA ASP A 38 10.08 9.32 7.05
C ASP A 38 9.87 10.31 5.91
N PHE A 39 10.98 10.67 5.29
CA PHE A 39 10.98 11.55 4.14
C PHE A 39 12.09 11.14 3.19
N TYR A 40 11.76 11.02 1.92
CA TYR A 40 12.72 10.62 0.89
C TYR A 40 12.76 11.63 -0.23
N SER A 41 13.90 11.70 -0.96
CA SER A 41 13.88 12.46 -2.19
C SER A 41 12.89 11.81 -3.16
N ASN A 42 12.21 12.63 -3.95
CA ASN A 42 11.23 12.12 -4.91
C ASN A 42 11.87 11.13 -5.89
N GLU A 43 13.10 11.39 -6.31
CA GLU A 43 13.80 10.53 -7.26
C GLU A 43 14.10 9.16 -6.67
N LYS A 44 14.58 9.10 -5.43
CA LYS A 44 14.90 7.84 -4.76
C LYS A 44 13.63 7.04 -4.45
N LEU A 45 12.58 7.73 -4.04
CA LEU A 45 11.30 7.06 -3.75
C LEU A 45 10.72 6.45 -5.01
N LEU A 46 10.69 7.20 -6.11
CA LEU A 46 10.19 6.68 -7.38
C LEU A 46 10.99 5.47 -7.84
N LEU A 47 12.31 5.55 -7.74
CA LEU A 47 13.17 4.41 -8.10
C LEU A 47 12.85 3.18 -7.26
N ALA A 48 12.69 3.35 -5.95
CA ALA A 48 12.37 2.25 -5.05
C ALA A 48 11.04 1.60 -5.42
N ILE A 49 10.03 2.40 -5.76
CA ILE A 49 8.72 1.88 -6.15
C ILE A 49 8.82 1.13 -7.47
N GLN A 50 9.53 1.68 -8.44
CA GLN A 50 9.73 1.03 -9.75
C GLN A 50 10.44 -0.32 -9.62
N LYS A 51 11.32 -0.45 -8.64
CA LYS A 51 12.05 -1.71 -8.40
C LYS A 51 11.33 -2.65 -7.45
N SER A 52 10.23 -2.24 -6.87
CA SER A 52 9.41 -3.11 -6.03
C SER A 52 8.71 -4.15 -6.88
N ASN A 53 8.44 -5.32 -6.30
CA ASN A 53 7.73 -6.38 -7.01
C ASN A 53 6.30 -5.99 -7.31
N PHE A 54 5.66 -5.31 -6.36
CA PHE A 54 4.32 -4.75 -6.56
C PHE A 54 4.05 -3.71 -5.48
N PHE A 55 2.97 -2.98 -5.67
CA PHE A 55 2.50 -1.98 -4.71
C PHE A 55 0.97 -1.91 -4.76
N PHE A 56 0.40 -1.33 -3.72
CA PHE A 56 -1.02 -1.02 -3.67
C PHE A 56 -1.21 0.41 -3.19
N SER A 57 -2.08 1.13 -3.85
CA SER A 57 -2.48 2.48 -3.44
C SER A 57 -3.98 2.50 -3.18
N ILE A 58 -4.40 3.22 -2.15
CA ILE A 58 -5.81 3.53 -1.95
C ILE A 58 -6.02 4.95 -2.44
N LEU A 59 -6.85 5.10 -3.44
CA LEU A 59 -7.12 6.38 -4.10
C LEU A 59 -8.60 6.74 -3.98
N SER A 60 -8.92 8.02 -4.13
CA SER A 60 -10.30 8.47 -4.18
C SER A 60 -10.55 9.33 -5.40
N LYS A 61 -11.79 9.23 -5.93
CA LYS A 61 -12.28 10.07 -7.01
C LYS A 61 -12.65 11.46 -6.48
N PRO A 62 -12.66 12.50 -7.33
CA PRO A 62 -12.37 12.45 -8.78
C PRO A 62 -10.91 12.66 -9.15
N LYS A 63 -10.05 13.09 -8.23
CA LYS A 63 -8.68 13.51 -8.54
C LYS A 63 -7.63 12.46 -8.26
N ASN A 64 -8.03 11.23 -7.96
CA ASN A 64 -7.11 10.15 -7.59
C ASN A 64 -6.19 10.57 -6.45
N LYS A 65 -6.79 11.18 -5.43
CA LYS A 65 -6.06 11.55 -4.22
C LYS A 65 -5.63 10.30 -3.48
N ILE A 66 -4.40 10.26 -2.99
CA ILE A 66 -3.87 9.10 -2.27
C ILE A 66 -4.22 9.17 -0.79
N HIS A 67 -4.67 8.04 -0.24
CA HIS A 67 -5.06 7.90 1.16
C HIS A 67 -4.30 6.78 1.87
N GLY A 68 -3.70 5.88 1.11
CA GLY A 68 -2.93 4.79 1.66
C GLY A 68 -1.98 4.23 0.64
N PHE A 69 -0.89 3.60 1.12
CA PHE A 69 0.13 3.07 0.23
C PHE A 69 0.91 1.96 0.92
N VAL A 70 1.40 1.02 0.13
CA VAL A 70 2.37 0.00 0.54
C VAL A 70 3.10 -0.48 -0.70
N ARG A 71 4.40 -0.72 -0.56
CA ARG A 71 5.16 -1.42 -1.60
C ARG A 71 5.77 -2.68 -1.04
N VAL A 72 5.93 -3.68 -1.87
CA VAL A 72 6.41 -4.99 -1.45
C VAL A 72 7.60 -5.40 -2.31
N THR A 73 8.66 -5.85 -1.64
CA THR A 73 9.81 -6.46 -2.29
C THR A 73 9.88 -7.92 -1.88
N SER A 74 10.31 -8.78 -2.80
CA SER A 74 10.36 -10.21 -2.55
C SER A 74 11.44 -10.85 -3.39
N ASP A 75 12.13 -11.83 -2.82
CA ASP A 75 13.06 -12.67 -3.58
C ASP A 75 12.31 -13.85 -4.25
N LYS A 76 10.99 -13.92 -4.04
CA LYS A 76 10.12 -14.97 -4.57
C LYS A 76 10.48 -16.38 -4.11
N GLY A 77 11.23 -16.46 -3.04
CA GLY A 77 11.60 -17.74 -2.45
C GLY A 77 11.34 -17.76 -0.96
N LEU A 78 12.16 -17.08 -0.20
CA LEU A 78 12.13 -17.15 1.26
C LEU A 78 11.58 -15.88 1.93
N ASN A 79 11.73 -14.73 1.29
CA ASN A 79 11.46 -13.46 1.96
C ASN A 79 10.58 -12.53 1.15
N ALA A 80 9.69 -11.86 1.86
CA ALA A 80 8.95 -10.74 1.33
C ALA A 80 8.88 -9.67 2.42
N ASN A 81 9.02 -8.41 2.03
CA ASN A 81 8.99 -7.28 2.95
C ASN A 81 8.00 -6.24 2.49
N LEU A 82 7.23 -5.72 3.43
CA LEU A 82 6.34 -4.60 3.21
C LEU A 82 7.06 -3.32 3.64
N TRP A 83 7.06 -2.32 2.75
CA TRP A 83 7.72 -1.04 2.98
C TRP A 83 6.71 0.09 2.85
N ASN A 84 6.92 1.13 3.64
CA ASN A 84 6.15 2.36 3.51
C ASN A 84 4.64 2.15 3.66
N LEU A 85 4.24 1.17 4.45
CA LEU A 85 2.84 0.92 4.76
C LEU A 85 2.29 2.12 5.54
N CYS A 86 1.34 2.81 4.94
CA CYS A 86 0.87 4.08 5.46
C CYS A 86 -0.58 4.32 5.05
N ALA A 87 -1.36 4.83 6.00
CA ALA A 87 -2.73 5.26 5.73
C ALA A 87 -2.97 6.58 6.47
N GLU A 88 -3.66 7.51 5.82
CA GLU A 88 -3.91 8.82 6.41
C GLU A 88 -4.74 8.72 7.68
N SER A 89 -4.54 9.68 8.59
CA SER A 89 -5.31 9.78 9.83
C SER A 89 -6.78 10.02 9.52
N GLY A 90 -7.66 9.46 10.34
CA GLY A 90 -9.08 9.62 10.18
C GLY A 90 -9.84 8.39 10.63
N LYS A 91 -11.15 8.42 10.44
CA LYS A 91 -12.04 7.34 10.89
C LYS A 91 -11.79 6.02 10.17
N ASP A 92 -11.25 6.06 8.95
CA ASP A 92 -11.04 4.87 8.12
C ASP A 92 -9.59 4.38 8.14
N GLN A 93 -8.73 4.98 8.95
CA GLN A 93 -7.31 4.63 8.97
C GLN A 93 -7.06 3.15 9.21
N ASN A 94 -7.71 2.57 10.22
CA ASN A 94 -7.53 1.15 10.53
C ASN A 94 -8.02 0.26 9.40
N LEU A 95 -9.15 0.61 8.79
CA LEU A 95 -9.67 -0.13 7.64
C LEU A 95 -8.67 -0.09 6.49
N PHE A 96 -8.10 1.07 6.19
CA PHE A 96 -7.13 1.20 5.10
C PHE A 96 -5.88 0.37 5.36
N TYR A 97 -5.36 0.38 6.60
CA TYR A 97 -4.23 -0.48 6.96
C TYR A 97 -4.56 -1.96 6.75
N LEU A 98 -5.73 -2.39 7.20
CA LEU A 98 -6.14 -3.79 7.05
C LEU A 98 -6.29 -4.20 5.59
N VAL A 99 -6.86 -3.33 4.77
CA VAL A 99 -7.01 -3.60 3.34
C VAL A 99 -5.65 -3.74 2.66
N LEU A 100 -4.74 -2.78 2.91
CA LEU A 100 -3.40 -2.82 2.33
C LEU A 100 -2.63 -4.06 2.77
N LEU A 101 -2.69 -4.39 4.05
CA LEU A 101 -2.00 -5.56 4.59
C LEU A 101 -2.56 -6.84 4.00
N ARG A 102 -3.88 -6.96 3.95
CA ARG A 102 -4.53 -8.16 3.41
C ARG A 102 -4.20 -8.38 1.94
N LEU A 103 -4.30 -7.34 1.13
CA LEU A 103 -3.96 -7.42 -0.29
C LEU A 103 -2.51 -7.84 -0.48
N SER A 104 -1.60 -7.26 0.31
CA SER A 104 -0.18 -7.59 0.24
C SER A 104 0.05 -9.06 0.57
N LEU A 105 -0.53 -9.56 1.66
CA LEU A 105 -0.36 -10.95 2.06
C LEU A 105 -0.98 -11.93 1.07
N GLU A 106 -2.15 -11.61 0.53
CA GLU A 106 -2.79 -12.44 -0.49
C GLU A 106 -1.91 -12.53 -1.75
N ARG A 107 -1.34 -11.40 -2.17
CA ARG A 107 -0.47 -11.37 -3.34
C ARG A 107 0.82 -12.16 -3.09
N ILE A 108 1.42 -11.98 -1.92
CA ILE A 108 2.62 -12.74 -1.53
C ILE A 108 2.33 -14.23 -1.55
N ASN A 109 1.21 -14.65 -0.99
CA ASN A 109 0.85 -16.07 -0.98
C ASN A 109 0.66 -16.66 -2.36
N ARG A 110 0.16 -15.87 -3.31
CA ARG A 110 0.02 -16.34 -4.70
C ARG A 110 1.37 -16.46 -5.40
N GLU A 111 2.30 -15.57 -5.10
CA GLU A 111 3.62 -15.56 -5.75
C GLU A 111 4.62 -16.49 -5.06
N MET A 112 4.39 -16.82 -3.80
CA MET A 112 5.27 -17.66 -3.00
C MET A 112 4.43 -18.75 -2.30
N PRO A 113 3.75 -19.63 -3.07
CA PRO A 113 2.91 -20.67 -2.48
C PRO A 113 3.77 -21.69 -1.74
N GLY A 114 3.28 -22.14 -0.64
CA GLY A 114 3.98 -23.07 0.24
C GLY A 114 4.71 -22.36 1.31
#